data_775fbef6f9eef8c1582df22752e68dcd
#
_entry.id   775fbef6f9eef8c1582df22752e68dcd
#
_cell.length_a   1.000
_cell.length_b   1.000
_cell.length_c   1.000
_cell.angle_alpha   90.00
_cell.angle_beta   90.00
_cell.angle_gamma   90.00
#
_symmetry.space_group_name_H-M   'P 1'
#
loop_
_entity.id
_entity.type
_entity.pdbx_description
1 polymer ?
#
loop_
_entity_poly.entity_id
_entity_poly.type
_entity_poly.pdbx_seq_one_letter_code
_entity_poly.pdbx_strand_id
1 'polypeptide(L)'
;MKPNRNYKKLESSYLFYDIEQRVKAYSAEHPNKKLLRLGVGDVTLPLCDAVIKAMYSAVEDQSKKETFHGYMPECGWEKLKTAIAGYYARRGVNLDNDEIFISSGAGDDLGDILDLFDRDNTALVIEPAYPAYVDSNIIAGHKIVHMPSDNWTHFAPFPDDNIKADIIYICSPNNPTGAVFEHEKLKAWVDYANKNGAVLIFDAAYEAFIGDNELPHSIFEIEGSRSCAIEICSLSKTAGFTGVRCGYTIIPKTLKRKGMYLNDMWVRNRTTKTNGVSY
;
A
#
# COMPACT_ATOMS: atom_id res chain seq x y z
N MET A 1 -24.37 9.86 -20.85
CA MET A 1 -23.30 9.45 -19.93
C MET A 1 -23.54 10.11 -18.56
N LYS A 2 -23.37 9.36 -17.48
CA LYS A 2 -23.50 9.91 -16.09
C LYS A 2 -22.12 9.83 -15.44
N PRO A 3 -21.45 10.96 -15.15
CA PRO A 3 -20.17 10.96 -14.46
C PRO A 3 -20.31 10.46 -13.01
N ASN A 4 -19.21 9.98 -12.42
CA ASN A 4 -19.20 9.57 -11.02
C ASN A 4 -19.42 10.79 -10.11
N ARG A 5 -20.58 10.82 -9.45
CA ARG A 5 -20.99 11.97 -8.61
C ARG A 5 -20.21 12.06 -7.29
N ASN A 6 -19.52 11.01 -6.91
CA ASN A 6 -18.73 10.99 -5.66
C ASN A 6 -17.57 11.99 -5.72
N TYR A 7 -17.06 12.32 -6.90
CA TYR A 7 -16.05 13.39 -7.05
C TYR A 7 -16.46 14.75 -6.48
N LYS A 8 -17.78 15.00 -6.37
CA LYS A 8 -18.30 16.23 -5.73
C LYS A 8 -18.20 16.23 -4.20
N LYS A 9 -17.87 15.06 -3.59
CA LYS A 9 -17.69 14.91 -2.14
C LYS A 9 -16.24 15.08 -1.72
N LEU A 10 -15.31 15.06 -2.68
CA LEU A 10 -13.90 15.35 -2.43
C LEU A 10 -13.73 16.82 -2.08
N GLU A 11 -12.74 17.11 -1.26
CA GLU A 11 -12.31 18.48 -1.06
C GLU A 11 -11.90 19.12 -2.39
N SER A 12 -11.87 20.45 -2.45
CA SER A 12 -11.70 21.21 -3.70
C SER A 12 -10.40 20.90 -4.44
N SER A 13 -9.38 20.41 -3.75
CA SER A 13 -8.15 19.93 -4.36
C SER A 13 -7.40 18.93 -3.46
N TYR A 14 -6.55 18.12 -4.09
CA TYR A 14 -5.68 17.18 -3.40
C TYR A 14 -4.54 17.92 -2.68
N LEU A 15 -4.33 17.62 -1.40
CA LEU A 15 -3.40 18.34 -0.50
C LEU A 15 -2.02 18.62 -1.14
N PHE A 16 -1.40 17.61 -1.74
CA PHE A 16 -0.06 17.76 -2.33
C PHE A 16 -0.06 18.64 -3.59
N TYR A 17 -1.15 18.65 -4.35
CA TYR A 17 -1.30 19.56 -5.48
C TYR A 17 -1.36 21.02 -5.00
N ASP A 18 -2.13 21.31 -3.97
CA ASP A 18 -2.22 22.66 -3.39
C ASP A 18 -0.88 23.15 -2.85
N ILE A 19 -0.17 22.28 -2.13
CA ILE A 19 1.16 22.59 -1.63
C ILE A 19 2.09 22.96 -2.80
N GLU A 20 2.08 22.18 -3.87
CA GLU A 20 2.93 22.47 -5.04
C GLU A 20 2.56 23.80 -5.72
N GLN A 21 1.26 24.15 -5.84
CA GLN A 21 0.85 25.45 -6.36
C GLN A 21 1.32 26.60 -5.47
N ARG A 22 1.21 26.47 -4.16
CA ARG A 22 1.71 27.47 -3.20
C ARG A 22 3.23 27.63 -3.28
N VAL A 23 3.97 26.53 -3.41
CA VAL A 23 5.43 26.54 -3.59
C VAL A 23 5.81 27.27 -4.86
N LYS A 24 5.13 27.00 -6.00
CA LYS A 24 5.36 27.70 -7.27
C LYS A 24 5.11 29.20 -7.16
N ALA A 25 3.99 29.59 -6.57
CA ALA A 25 3.64 31.00 -6.39
C ALA A 25 4.68 31.72 -5.51
N TYR A 26 5.01 31.14 -4.36
CA TYR A 26 6.02 31.72 -3.46
C TYR A 26 7.41 31.86 -4.12
N SER A 27 7.84 30.83 -4.87
CA SER A 27 9.13 30.88 -5.57
C SER A 27 9.17 31.93 -6.66
N ALA A 28 8.04 32.18 -7.35
CA ALA A 28 7.93 33.25 -8.33
C ALA A 28 8.02 34.66 -7.69
N GLU A 29 7.40 34.84 -6.53
CA GLU A 29 7.45 36.10 -5.79
C GLU A 29 8.81 36.35 -5.12
N HIS A 30 9.55 35.28 -4.81
CA HIS A 30 10.80 35.33 -4.08
C HIS A 30 11.95 34.57 -4.74
N PRO A 31 12.36 34.95 -5.97
CA PRO A 31 13.30 34.16 -6.79
C PRO A 31 14.71 33.99 -6.16
N ASN A 32 15.07 34.86 -5.25
CA ASN A 32 16.37 34.83 -4.56
C ASN A 32 16.34 34.08 -3.21
N LYS A 33 15.18 33.54 -2.79
CA LYS A 33 15.07 32.80 -1.54
C LYS A 33 15.18 31.29 -1.80
N LYS A 34 16.07 30.63 -1.07
CA LYS A 34 16.15 29.16 -1.05
C LYS A 34 15.00 28.62 -0.21
N LEU A 35 14.15 27.82 -0.84
CA LEU A 35 13.02 27.15 -0.18
C LEU A 35 13.46 25.77 0.32
N LEU A 36 13.24 25.49 1.60
CA LEU A 36 13.42 24.15 2.18
C LEU A 36 12.10 23.38 2.08
N ARG A 37 12.09 22.33 1.29
CA ARG A 37 10.89 21.50 1.06
C ARG A 37 10.89 20.32 2.02
N LEU A 38 10.02 20.34 3.02
CA LEU A 38 9.89 19.30 4.04
C LEU A 38 8.51 18.61 4.00
N GLY A 39 7.71 18.87 2.97
CA GLY A 39 6.31 18.45 2.91
C GLY A 39 6.08 17.09 2.27
N VAL A 40 6.95 16.64 1.38
CA VAL A 40 6.81 15.36 0.67
C VAL A 40 8.01 14.50 0.97
N GLY A 41 7.76 13.30 1.53
CA GLY A 41 8.79 12.29 1.73
C GLY A 41 9.19 11.66 0.39
N ASP A 42 10.21 12.21 -0.25
CA ASP A 42 10.80 11.63 -1.47
C ASP A 42 12.23 11.17 -1.19
N VAL A 43 12.73 10.25 -2.00
CA VAL A 43 14.12 9.83 -1.96
C VAL A 43 15.01 10.93 -2.52
N THR A 44 16.11 11.23 -1.83
CA THR A 44 17.03 12.32 -2.16
C THR A 44 18.39 11.83 -2.65
N LEU A 45 18.66 10.52 -2.52
CA LEU A 45 19.89 9.89 -2.96
C LEU A 45 19.65 9.13 -4.27
N PRO A 46 20.69 9.02 -5.13
CA PRO A 46 20.60 8.17 -6.31
C PRO A 46 20.40 6.70 -5.94
N LEU A 47 19.94 5.93 -6.92
CA LEU A 47 19.84 4.48 -6.77
C LEU A 47 21.21 3.87 -6.45
N CYS A 48 21.26 2.85 -5.62
CA CYS A 48 22.51 2.18 -5.27
C CYS A 48 23.09 1.39 -6.45
N ASP A 49 24.40 1.15 -6.43
CA ASP A 49 25.13 0.46 -7.51
C ASP A 49 24.56 -0.91 -7.86
N ALA A 50 24.06 -1.66 -6.88
CA ALA A 50 23.47 -2.97 -7.10
C ALA A 50 22.20 -2.88 -7.97
N VAL A 51 21.34 -1.89 -7.69
CA VAL A 51 20.11 -1.63 -8.46
C VAL A 51 20.48 -1.16 -9.87
N ILE A 52 21.41 -0.21 -10.00
CA ILE A 52 21.85 0.30 -11.32
C ILE A 52 22.41 -0.84 -12.18
N LYS A 53 23.26 -1.71 -11.62
CA LYS A 53 23.80 -2.89 -12.35
C LYS A 53 22.68 -3.84 -12.78
N ALA A 54 21.70 -4.11 -11.92
CA ALA A 54 20.56 -4.96 -12.26
C ALA A 54 19.72 -4.37 -13.39
N MET A 55 19.50 -3.05 -13.39
CA MET A 55 18.77 -2.35 -14.46
C MET A 55 19.51 -2.42 -15.79
N TYR A 56 20.84 -2.22 -15.81
CA TYR A 56 21.65 -2.40 -17.02
C TYR A 56 21.55 -3.82 -17.55
N SER A 57 21.66 -4.84 -16.67
CA SER A 57 21.50 -6.24 -17.06
C SER A 57 20.13 -6.51 -17.66
N ALA A 58 19.06 -5.97 -17.06
CA ALA A 58 17.70 -6.13 -17.57
C ALA A 58 17.51 -5.51 -18.96
N VAL A 59 18.12 -4.34 -19.20
CA VAL A 59 18.11 -3.70 -20.54
C VAL A 59 18.91 -4.55 -21.54
N GLU A 60 20.06 -5.08 -21.14
CA GLU A 60 20.85 -5.96 -21.99
C GLU A 60 20.10 -7.24 -22.37
N ASP A 61 19.38 -7.84 -21.41
CA ASP A 61 18.52 -9.01 -21.65
C ASP A 61 17.45 -8.73 -22.70
N GLN A 62 16.85 -7.52 -22.71
CA GLN A 62 15.87 -7.11 -23.72
C GLN A 62 16.47 -6.97 -25.13
N SER A 63 17.78 -6.84 -25.25
CA SER A 63 18.47 -6.69 -26.55
C SER A 63 18.74 -8.03 -27.26
N LYS A 64 18.56 -9.16 -26.57
CA LYS A 64 18.90 -10.49 -27.07
C LYS A 64 17.65 -11.32 -27.28
N LYS A 65 17.54 -12.01 -28.42
CA LYS A 65 16.38 -12.83 -28.76
C LYS A 65 16.09 -13.91 -27.71
N GLU A 66 17.13 -14.46 -27.10
CA GLU A 66 17.05 -15.58 -26.15
C GLU A 66 16.54 -15.17 -24.78
N THR A 67 16.72 -13.88 -24.42
CA THR A 67 16.37 -13.33 -23.10
C THR A 67 15.33 -12.23 -23.16
N PHE A 68 14.88 -11.87 -24.38
CA PHE A 68 13.81 -10.88 -24.57
C PHE A 68 12.51 -11.34 -23.89
N HIS A 69 11.91 -10.43 -23.13
CA HIS A 69 10.62 -10.64 -22.50
C HIS A 69 9.55 -9.75 -23.15
N GLY A 70 8.47 -10.38 -23.61
CA GLY A 70 7.24 -9.70 -24.02
C GLY A 70 6.37 -9.38 -22.81
N TYR A 71 5.04 -9.52 -22.96
CA TYR A 71 4.13 -9.40 -21.82
C TYR A 71 4.47 -10.43 -20.75
N MET A 72 4.69 -9.98 -19.53
CA MET A 72 4.86 -10.83 -18.36
C MET A 72 3.50 -11.30 -17.84
N PRO A 73 3.46 -12.36 -17.01
CA PRO A 73 2.21 -12.76 -16.36
C PRO A 73 1.57 -11.59 -15.60
N GLU A 74 0.26 -11.46 -15.71
CA GLU A 74 -0.50 -10.32 -15.15
C GLU A 74 -0.36 -10.19 -13.62
N CYS A 75 -0.10 -11.30 -12.93
CA CYS A 75 0.17 -11.31 -11.49
C CYS A 75 1.64 -11.09 -11.12
N GLY A 76 2.52 -10.93 -12.13
CA GLY A 76 3.94 -10.63 -11.94
C GLY A 76 4.89 -11.80 -12.21
N TRP A 77 6.17 -11.47 -12.29
CA TRP A 77 7.23 -12.41 -12.64
C TRP A 77 7.56 -13.36 -11.48
N GLU A 78 7.54 -14.67 -11.75
CA GLU A 78 7.74 -15.72 -10.72
C GLU A 78 9.08 -15.58 -9.97
N LYS A 79 10.16 -15.19 -10.66
CA LYS A 79 11.46 -14.96 -10.01
C LYS A 79 11.40 -13.86 -8.96
N LEU A 80 10.68 -12.76 -9.25
CA LEU A 80 10.50 -11.66 -8.29
C LEU A 80 9.61 -12.09 -7.12
N LYS A 81 8.50 -12.79 -7.39
CA LYS A 81 7.60 -13.33 -6.35
C LYS A 81 8.34 -14.28 -5.42
N THR A 82 9.18 -15.18 -5.95
CA THR A 82 10.04 -16.07 -5.16
C THR A 82 11.04 -15.30 -4.29
N ALA A 83 11.63 -14.22 -4.82
CA ALA A 83 12.53 -13.37 -4.04
C ALA A 83 11.79 -12.65 -2.89
N ILE A 84 10.57 -12.18 -3.13
CA ILE A 84 9.71 -11.58 -2.10
C ILE A 84 9.32 -12.63 -1.06
N ALA A 85 8.86 -13.82 -1.45
CA ALA A 85 8.56 -14.90 -0.52
C ALA A 85 9.76 -15.25 0.37
N GLY A 86 10.97 -15.29 -0.22
CA GLY A 86 12.23 -15.48 0.52
C GLY A 86 12.55 -14.33 1.49
N TYR A 87 12.14 -13.10 1.19
CA TYR A 87 12.27 -11.96 2.10
C TYR A 87 11.41 -12.15 3.35
N TYR A 88 10.15 -12.54 3.18
CA TYR A 88 9.20 -12.81 4.28
C TYR A 88 9.61 -14.05 5.11
N ALA A 89 10.12 -15.09 4.46
CA ALA A 89 10.55 -16.31 5.15
C ALA A 89 11.64 -16.06 6.20
N ARG A 90 12.48 -15.03 6.03
CA ARG A 90 13.49 -14.63 7.03
C ARG A 90 12.89 -14.14 8.36
N ARG A 91 11.60 -13.76 8.34
CA ARG A 91 10.82 -13.35 9.52
C ARG A 91 9.78 -14.39 9.94
N GLY A 92 9.92 -15.63 9.45
CA GLY A 92 9.00 -16.71 9.78
C GLY A 92 7.65 -16.67 9.05
N VAL A 93 7.47 -15.76 8.10
CA VAL A 93 6.24 -15.66 7.30
C VAL A 93 6.42 -16.46 6.01
N ASN A 94 5.62 -17.52 5.86
CA ASN A 94 5.62 -18.35 4.67
C ASN A 94 4.51 -17.90 3.71
N LEU A 95 4.90 -17.49 2.50
CA LEU A 95 4.02 -17.06 1.43
C LEU A 95 4.17 -17.99 0.22
N ASP A 96 3.04 -18.34 -0.39
CA ASP A 96 3.04 -18.95 -1.72
C ASP A 96 3.16 -17.85 -2.79
N ASN A 97 3.84 -18.14 -3.90
CA ASN A 97 3.94 -17.18 -5.00
C ASN A 97 2.55 -16.72 -5.52
N ASP A 98 1.54 -17.58 -5.45
CA ASP A 98 0.16 -17.24 -5.85
C ASP A 98 -0.55 -16.24 -4.92
N GLU A 99 0.05 -15.92 -3.79
CA GLU A 99 -0.45 -14.89 -2.86
C GLU A 99 0.19 -13.52 -3.11
N ILE A 100 1.22 -13.44 -3.96
CA ILE A 100 2.01 -12.25 -4.25
C ILE A 100 1.68 -11.72 -5.64
N PHE A 101 1.32 -10.44 -5.72
CA PHE A 101 0.90 -9.77 -6.95
C PHE A 101 1.76 -8.52 -7.18
N ILE A 102 2.55 -8.51 -8.25
CA ILE A 102 3.43 -7.39 -8.57
C ILE A 102 2.63 -6.26 -9.21
N SER A 103 2.99 -5.02 -8.88
CA SER A 103 2.33 -3.81 -9.36
C SER A 103 3.32 -2.68 -9.68
N SER A 104 2.81 -1.60 -10.23
CA SER A 104 3.57 -0.37 -10.46
C SER A 104 3.71 0.52 -9.22
N GLY A 105 3.23 0.07 -8.07
CA GLY A 105 3.41 0.74 -6.79
C GLY A 105 2.18 0.69 -5.90
N ALA A 106 2.38 0.83 -4.59
CA ALA A 106 1.32 0.77 -3.60
C ALA A 106 0.17 1.75 -3.86
N GLY A 107 0.44 2.92 -4.46
CA GLY A 107 -0.61 3.90 -4.77
C GLY A 107 -1.63 3.37 -5.79
N ASP A 108 -1.17 2.60 -6.78
CA ASP A 108 -2.05 1.98 -7.77
C ASP A 108 -2.85 0.84 -7.13
N ASP A 109 -2.18 0.01 -6.31
CA ASP A 109 -2.84 -1.08 -5.60
C ASP A 109 -3.91 -0.57 -4.62
N LEU A 110 -3.65 0.53 -3.90
CA LEU A 110 -4.63 1.17 -3.00
C LEU A 110 -5.89 1.67 -3.75
N GLY A 111 -5.73 2.06 -5.00
CA GLY A 111 -6.88 2.42 -5.84
C GLY A 111 -7.62 1.19 -6.37
N ASP A 112 -6.89 0.24 -6.90
CA ASP A 112 -7.45 -0.93 -7.58
C ASP A 112 -8.09 -1.94 -6.60
N ILE A 113 -7.58 -2.06 -5.37
CA ILE A 113 -8.09 -2.99 -4.35
C ILE A 113 -9.56 -2.70 -4.00
N LEU A 114 -10.01 -1.48 -4.20
CA LEU A 114 -11.39 -1.07 -3.91
C LEU A 114 -12.42 -1.72 -4.83
N ASP A 115 -12.00 -2.23 -5.98
CA ASP A 115 -12.88 -3.01 -6.85
C ASP A 115 -13.31 -4.35 -6.25
N LEU A 116 -12.61 -4.83 -5.21
CA LEU A 116 -12.99 -6.05 -4.50
C LEU A 116 -14.16 -5.82 -3.54
N PHE A 117 -14.52 -4.57 -3.29
CA PHE A 117 -15.48 -4.20 -2.26
C PHE A 117 -16.71 -3.51 -2.86
N ASP A 118 -17.88 -3.86 -2.36
CA ASP A 118 -19.13 -3.23 -2.79
C ASP A 118 -19.24 -1.81 -2.21
N ARG A 119 -20.03 -0.95 -2.88
CA ARG A 119 -20.12 0.50 -2.57
C ARG A 119 -20.76 0.82 -1.23
N ASP A 120 -21.51 -0.09 -0.64
CA ASP A 120 -22.17 0.08 0.65
C ASP A 120 -21.28 -0.22 1.85
N ASN A 121 -20.00 -0.59 1.61
CA ASN A 121 -19.03 -0.79 2.67
C ASN A 121 -18.66 0.51 3.39
N THR A 122 -18.26 0.35 4.64
CA THR A 122 -17.72 1.42 5.49
C THR A 122 -16.23 1.23 5.69
N ALA A 123 -15.44 2.24 5.33
CA ALA A 123 -13.99 2.25 5.54
C ALA A 123 -13.64 3.03 6.81
N LEU A 124 -12.85 2.42 7.69
CA LEU A 124 -12.25 3.05 8.86
C LEU A 124 -10.83 3.53 8.50
N VAL A 125 -10.57 4.80 8.78
CA VAL A 125 -9.25 5.42 8.61
C VAL A 125 -8.80 5.98 9.94
N ILE A 126 -7.63 5.52 10.42
CA ILE A 126 -6.98 6.01 11.64
C ILE A 126 -6.23 7.28 11.27
N GLU A 127 -6.55 8.40 11.92
CA GLU A 127 -5.96 9.71 11.62
C GLU A 127 -4.90 10.15 12.64
N PRO A 128 -3.86 10.89 12.19
CA PRO A 128 -3.64 11.40 10.83
C PRO A 128 -3.18 10.30 9.89
N ALA A 129 -3.61 10.37 8.63
CA ALA A 129 -3.42 9.32 7.64
C ALA A 129 -2.94 9.85 6.28
N TYR A 130 -2.49 8.95 5.43
CA TYR A 130 -2.23 9.25 4.03
C TYR A 130 -3.56 9.56 3.32
N PRO A 131 -3.71 10.75 2.69
CA PRO A 131 -4.99 11.22 2.15
C PRO A 131 -5.64 10.28 1.13
N ALA A 132 -4.83 9.48 0.42
CA ALA A 132 -5.35 8.58 -0.60
C ALA A 132 -6.33 7.54 -0.04
N TYR A 133 -6.23 7.14 1.23
CA TYR A 133 -7.21 6.21 1.82
C TYR A 133 -8.61 6.80 1.84
N VAL A 134 -8.72 8.07 2.21
CA VAL A 134 -10.00 8.78 2.26
C VAL A 134 -10.52 9.04 0.84
N ASP A 135 -9.72 9.69 -0.01
CA ASP A 135 -10.13 10.11 -1.35
C ASP A 135 -10.54 8.93 -2.23
N SER A 136 -9.74 7.84 -2.24
CA SER A 136 -10.04 6.65 -3.04
C SER A 136 -11.37 5.99 -2.60
N ASN A 137 -11.61 5.89 -1.28
CA ASN A 137 -12.85 5.33 -0.76
C ASN A 137 -14.06 6.22 -1.07
N ILE A 138 -13.91 7.54 -0.98
CA ILE A 138 -14.97 8.49 -1.41
C ILE A 138 -15.29 8.29 -2.90
N ILE A 139 -14.27 8.19 -3.77
CA ILE A 139 -14.45 7.96 -5.21
C ILE A 139 -15.17 6.64 -5.46
N ALA A 140 -14.79 5.57 -4.75
CA ALA A 140 -15.45 4.26 -4.82
C ALA A 140 -16.90 4.29 -4.34
N GLY A 141 -17.26 5.23 -3.47
CA GLY A 141 -18.61 5.41 -2.95
C GLY A 141 -18.82 4.86 -1.55
N HIS A 142 -17.75 4.44 -0.88
CA HIS A 142 -17.77 3.95 0.48
C HIS A 142 -18.10 5.06 1.49
N LYS A 143 -18.65 4.68 2.63
CA LYS A 143 -18.73 5.55 3.80
C LYS A 143 -17.38 5.59 4.50
N ILE A 144 -17.02 6.75 5.06
CA ILE A 144 -15.79 6.90 5.83
C ILE A 144 -16.13 7.10 7.30
N VAL A 145 -15.42 6.38 8.14
CA VAL A 145 -15.37 6.60 9.59
C VAL A 145 -13.94 6.97 9.93
N HIS A 146 -13.78 8.15 10.55
CA HIS A 146 -12.49 8.63 11.01
C HIS A 146 -12.29 8.24 12.46
N MET A 147 -11.15 7.63 12.77
CA MET A 147 -10.74 7.31 14.12
C MET A 147 -9.54 8.19 14.49
N PRO A 148 -9.73 9.18 15.36
CA PRO A 148 -8.62 10.05 15.75
C PRO A 148 -7.58 9.28 16.56
N SER A 149 -6.32 9.59 16.34
CA SER A 149 -5.21 9.16 17.19
C SER A 149 -4.32 10.35 17.56
N ASP A 150 -3.59 10.23 18.63
CA ASP A 150 -2.80 11.31 19.23
C ASP A 150 -1.54 10.81 19.92
N ASN A 151 -0.85 11.70 20.62
CA ASN A 151 0.34 11.35 21.39
C ASN A 151 0.08 10.35 22.54
N TRP A 152 -1.14 10.30 23.09
CA TRP A 152 -1.48 9.38 24.17
C TRP A 152 -1.63 7.95 23.66
N THR A 153 -2.11 7.80 22.42
CA THR A 153 -2.19 6.51 21.74
C THR A 153 -0.90 6.16 21.01
N HIS A 154 0.10 7.05 21.05
CA HIS A 154 1.33 6.98 20.22
C HIS A 154 1.02 6.84 18.72
N PHE A 155 -0.07 7.44 18.27
CA PHE A 155 -0.59 7.36 16.90
C PHE A 155 -0.81 5.91 16.39
N ALA A 156 -0.92 4.97 17.32
CA ALA A 156 -1.19 3.56 17.07
C ALA A 156 -2.25 3.06 18.08
N PRO A 157 -3.54 3.43 17.91
CA PRO A 157 -4.59 3.12 18.86
C PRO A 157 -4.99 1.65 18.82
N PHE A 158 -5.59 1.16 19.91
CA PHE A 158 -6.37 -0.09 19.90
C PHE A 158 -7.70 0.09 19.14
N PRO A 159 -8.32 -1.00 18.63
CA PRO A 159 -9.65 -0.92 18.06
C PRO A 159 -10.70 -0.49 19.09
N ASP A 160 -11.71 0.24 18.63
CA ASP A 160 -12.91 0.58 19.44
C ASP A 160 -14.07 -0.31 18.99
N ASP A 161 -14.59 -1.14 19.89
CA ASP A 161 -15.71 -2.05 19.64
C ASP A 161 -17.03 -1.32 19.27
N ASN A 162 -17.15 -0.04 19.58
CA ASN A 162 -18.30 0.79 19.21
C ASN A 162 -18.28 1.22 17.74
N ILE A 163 -17.12 1.22 17.11
CA ILE A 163 -16.98 1.54 15.69
C ILE A 163 -17.22 0.26 14.88
N LYS A 164 -18.01 0.33 13.82
CA LYS A 164 -18.21 -0.77 12.87
C LYS A 164 -17.70 -0.35 11.50
N ALA A 165 -16.82 -1.18 10.94
CA ALA A 165 -16.26 -0.96 9.62
C ALA A 165 -16.07 -2.29 8.90
N ASP A 166 -16.14 -2.25 7.58
CA ASP A 166 -15.94 -3.40 6.69
C ASP A 166 -14.50 -3.44 6.17
N ILE A 167 -13.90 -2.27 5.98
CA ILE A 167 -12.53 -2.08 5.50
C ILE A 167 -11.80 -1.22 6.53
N ILE A 168 -10.60 -1.64 6.94
CA ILE A 168 -9.82 -0.94 7.97
C ILE A 168 -8.43 -0.66 7.41
N TYR A 169 -8.01 0.60 7.40
CA TYR A 169 -6.67 0.98 6.97
C TYR A 169 -5.74 1.11 8.16
N ILE A 170 -4.62 0.38 8.12
CA ILE A 170 -3.50 0.48 9.06
C ILE A 170 -2.23 0.68 8.24
N CYS A 171 -1.50 1.77 8.51
CA CYS A 171 -0.19 2.03 7.94
C CYS A 171 0.88 1.90 9.02
N SER A 172 1.87 1.04 8.82
CA SER A 172 2.92 0.82 9.80
C SER A 172 4.27 0.54 9.11
N PRO A 173 5.26 1.42 9.29
CA PRO A 173 5.21 2.76 9.91
C PRO A 173 4.21 3.70 9.25
N ASN A 174 3.51 4.50 10.06
CA ASN A 174 2.44 5.38 9.58
C ASN A 174 2.97 6.61 8.83
N ASN A 175 2.32 6.96 7.75
CA ASN A 175 2.44 8.28 7.12
C ASN A 175 1.22 9.14 7.55
N PRO A 176 1.43 10.27 8.30
CA PRO A 176 2.67 11.05 8.40
C PRO A 176 3.46 10.90 9.71
N THR A 177 3.00 10.11 10.68
CA THR A 177 3.51 10.17 12.06
C THR A 177 4.80 9.40 12.31
N GLY A 178 5.11 8.41 11.46
CA GLY A 178 6.21 7.46 11.66
C GLY A 178 5.93 6.42 12.75
N ALA A 179 4.74 6.41 13.34
CA ALA A 179 4.37 5.45 14.39
C ALA A 179 4.35 4.02 13.83
N VAL A 180 4.84 3.08 14.62
CA VAL A 180 4.82 1.65 14.34
C VAL A 180 3.86 0.96 15.29
N PHE A 181 3.03 0.09 14.77
CA PHE A 181 2.15 -0.74 15.59
C PHE A 181 2.92 -1.92 16.18
N GLU A 182 2.84 -2.07 17.51
CA GLU A 182 3.39 -3.20 18.22
C GLU A 182 2.55 -4.48 18.02
N HIS A 183 3.13 -5.65 18.29
CA HIS A 183 2.48 -6.96 18.17
C HIS A 183 1.11 -7.01 18.86
N GLU A 184 1.01 -6.54 20.10
CA GLU A 184 -0.23 -6.54 20.88
C GLU A 184 -1.35 -5.75 20.16
N LYS A 185 -1.03 -4.56 19.68
CA LYS A 185 -2.00 -3.69 18.99
C LYS A 185 -2.43 -4.28 17.66
N LEU A 186 -1.49 -4.80 16.85
CA LEU A 186 -1.85 -5.47 15.60
C LEU A 186 -2.69 -6.73 15.86
N LYS A 187 -2.36 -7.50 16.93
CA LYS A 187 -3.18 -8.65 17.31
C LYS A 187 -4.60 -8.24 17.67
N ALA A 188 -4.77 -7.15 18.42
CA ALA A 188 -6.10 -6.64 18.74
C ALA A 188 -6.89 -6.24 17.49
N TRP A 189 -6.23 -5.60 16.50
CA TRP A 189 -6.86 -5.26 15.24
C TRP A 189 -7.21 -6.48 14.38
N VAL A 190 -6.36 -7.50 14.36
CA VAL A 190 -6.63 -8.79 13.68
C VAL A 190 -7.83 -9.49 14.32
N ASP A 191 -7.89 -9.54 15.66
CA ASP A 191 -9.01 -10.13 16.38
C ASP A 191 -10.32 -9.36 16.15
N TYR A 192 -10.24 -8.03 16.19
CA TYR A 192 -11.37 -7.15 15.85
C TYR A 192 -11.89 -7.42 14.43
N ALA A 193 -10.98 -7.46 13.42
CA ALA A 193 -11.36 -7.68 12.04
C ALA A 193 -12.00 -9.07 11.84
N ASN A 194 -11.44 -10.11 12.44
CA ASN A 194 -12.00 -11.46 12.38
C ASN A 194 -13.37 -11.54 13.06
N LYS A 195 -13.54 -10.93 14.24
CA LYS A 195 -14.80 -10.88 15.00
C LYS A 195 -15.91 -10.18 14.20
N ASN A 196 -15.57 -9.10 13.49
CA ASN A 196 -16.55 -8.27 12.79
C ASN A 196 -16.69 -8.62 11.29
N GLY A 197 -15.88 -9.56 10.76
CA GLY A 197 -15.86 -9.91 9.34
C GLY A 197 -15.25 -8.82 8.45
N ALA A 198 -14.51 -7.88 9.02
CA ALA A 198 -13.83 -6.80 8.30
C ALA A 198 -12.56 -7.29 7.59
N VAL A 199 -12.07 -6.47 6.65
CA VAL A 199 -10.76 -6.67 5.99
C VAL A 199 -9.82 -5.56 6.42
N LEU A 200 -8.62 -5.94 6.89
CA LEU A 200 -7.51 -5.04 7.14
C LEU A 200 -6.75 -4.81 5.84
N ILE A 201 -6.60 -3.57 5.43
CA ILE A 201 -5.64 -3.13 4.42
C ILE A 201 -4.41 -2.60 5.18
N PHE A 202 -3.37 -3.41 5.20
CA PHE A 202 -2.13 -3.08 5.88
C PHE A 202 -1.13 -2.48 4.89
N ASP A 203 -0.87 -1.18 5.00
CA ASP A 203 0.09 -0.47 4.18
C ASP A 203 1.49 -0.54 4.83
N ALA A 204 2.37 -1.34 4.23
CA ALA A 204 3.74 -1.58 4.65
C ALA A 204 4.78 -0.79 3.82
N ALA A 205 4.38 0.33 3.21
CA ALA A 205 5.27 1.09 2.31
C ALA A 205 6.57 1.58 2.97
N TYR A 206 6.60 1.66 4.29
CA TYR A 206 7.75 2.12 5.08
C TYR A 206 8.36 1.04 5.98
N GLU A 207 7.99 -0.24 5.82
CA GLU A 207 8.41 -1.34 6.69
C GLU A 207 9.94 -1.46 6.83
N ALA A 208 10.68 -1.18 5.76
CA ALA A 208 12.14 -1.26 5.74
C ALA A 208 12.83 -0.23 6.65
N PHE A 209 12.11 0.77 7.15
CA PHE A 209 12.64 1.76 8.10
C PHE A 209 12.43 1.38 9.57
N ILE A 210 11.77 0.25 9.85
CA ILE A 210 11.68 -0.29 11.21
C ILE A 210 13.08 -0.81 11.58
N GLY A 211 13.72 -0.15 12.55
CA GLY A 211 15.06 -0.49 13.00
C GLY A 211 15.09 -1.47 14.18
N ASP A 212 13.95 -1.74 14.79
CA ASP A 212 13.80 -2.65 15.91
C ASP A 212 13.24 -3.99 15.42
N ASN A 213 14.03 -5.06 15.59
CA ASN A 213 13.64 -6.41 15.14
C ASN A 213 12.52 -7.04 15.96
N GLU A 214 12.20 -6.49 17.13
CA GLU A 214 11.08 -6.95 17.95
C GLU A 214 9.74 -6.38 17.48
N LEU A 215 9.75 -5.38 16.58
CA LEU A 215 8.53 -4.81 16.00
C LEU A 215 8.14 -5.57 14.73
N PRO A 216 6.83 -5.77 14.49
CA PRO A 216 6.37 -6.46 13.29
C PRO A 216 6.60 -5.61 12.03
N HIS A 217 7.16 -6.23 11.00
CA HIS A 217 7.34 -5.65 9.68
C HIS A 217 6.20 -5.99 8.73
N SER A 218 5.47 -7.04 9.03
CA SER A 218 4.35 -7.53 8.25
C SER A 218 3.17 -7.87 9.15
N ILE A 219 1.97 -7.61 8.66
CA ILE A 219 0.75 -8.07 9.35
C ILE A 219 0.70 -9.60 9.43
N PHE A 220 1.39 -10.30 8.54
CA PHE A 220 1.42 -11.76 8.51
C PHE A 220 2.33 -12.39 9.56
N GLU A 221 3.07 -11.61 10.35
CA GLU A 221 3.71 -12.04 11.58
C GLU A 221 2.69 -12.22 12.73
N ILE A 222 1.47 -11.71 12.55
CA ILE A 222 0.41 -11.74 13.57
C ILE A 222 -0.51 -12.92 13.32
N GLU A 223 -0.68 -13.77 14.33
CA GLU A 223 -1.57 -14.93 14.27
C GLU A 223 -3.02 -14.53 13.95
N GLY A 224 -3.65 -15.24 12.99
CA GLY A 224 -5.00 -14.98 12.54
C GLY A 224 -5.13 -13.93 11.43
N SER A 225 -4.05 -13.24 11.07
CA SER A 225 -4.07 -12.19 10.05
C SER A 225 -4.43 -12.71 8.65
N ARG A 226 -4.00 -13.93 8.29
CA ARG A 226 -4.27 -14.53 6.97
C ARG A 226 -5.76 -14.68 6.66
N SER A 227 -6.62 -14.66 7.67
CA SER A 227 -8.08 -14.72 7.50
C SER A 227 -8.75 -13.36 7.36
N CYS A 228 -8.03 -12.25 7.54
CA CYS A 228 -8.63 -10.91 7.54
C CYS A 228 -7.78 -9.81 6.90
N ALA A 229 -6.53 -10.05 6.55
CA ALA A 229 -5.63 -8.99 6.10
C ALA A 229 -5.19 -9.14 4.64
N ILE A 230 -5.03 -7.99 3.98
CA ILE A 230 -4.33 -7.76 2.73
C ILE A 230 -3.16 -6.83 3.05
N GLU A 231 -1.96 -7.14 2.57
CA GLU A 231 -0.79 -6.29 2.77
C GLU A 231 -0.37 -5.66 1.44
N ILE A 232 -0.12 -4.35 1.46
CA ILE A 232 0.32 -3.57 0.31
C ILE A 232 1.71 -3.03 0.59
N CYS A 233 2.65 -3.30 -0.31
CA CYS A 233 4.06 -2.98 -0.16
C CYS A 233 4.56 -2.11 -1.31
N SER A 234 5.60 -1.32 -1.04
CA SER A 234 6.18 -0.42 -2.02
C SER A 234 7.70 -0.50 -2.05
N LEU A 235 8.28 -0.60 -3.23
CA LEU A 235 9.72 -0.41 -3.41
C LEU A 235 10.10 1.06 -3.60
N SER A 236 9.14 1.97 -3.62
CA SER A 236 9.39 3.42 -3.76
C SER A 236 10.34 3.95 -2.71
N LYS A 237 10.20 3.50 -1.46
CA LYS A 237 11.04 3.95 -0.34
C LYS A 237 12.23 3.02 -0.11
N THR A 238 11.99 1.72 -0.08
CA THR A 238 13.00 0.69 0.21
C THR A 238 14.11 0.64 -0.84
N ALA A 239 13.75 0.69 -2.14
CA ALA A 239 14.71 0.61 -3.25
C ALA A 239 14.96 1.96 -3.95
N GLY A 240 14.37 3.04 -3.47
CA GLY A 240 14.47 4.34 -4.14
C GLY A 240 13.62 4.45 -5.42
N PHE A 241 12.60 3.62 -5.58
CA PHE A 241 11.82 3.49 -6.83
C PHE A 241 10.67 4.47 -6.96
N THR A 242 10.76 5.67 -6.35
CA THR A 242 9.72 6.70 -6.50
C THR A 242 9.45 7.07 -7.96
N GLY A 243 10.48 7.05 -8.81
CA GLY A 243 10.37 7.31 -10.25
C GLY A 243 10.37 6.05 -11.13
N VAL A 244 10.94 4.93 -10.65
CA VAL A 244 11.01 3.66 -11.40
C VAL A 244 9.68 2.91 -11.37
N ARG A 245 8.96 2.98 -10.24
CA ARG A 245 7.65 2.37 -9.99
C ARG A 245 7.71 0.84 -9.85
N CYS A 246 7.60 0.35 -8.63
CA CYS A 246 7.36 -1.06 -8.33
C CYS A 246 6.76 -1.19 -6.93
N GLY A 247 5.81 -2.10 -6.80
CA GLY A 247 5.18 -2.49 -5.56
C GLY A 247 4.63 -3.90 -5.66
N TYR A 248 4.01 -4.36 -4.60
CA TYR A 248 3.32 -5.64 -4.61
C TYR A 248 2.25 -5.69 -3.53
N THR A 249 1.24 -6.50 -3.78
CA THR A 249 0.17 -6.78 -2.83
C THR A 249 0.20 -8.26 -2.47
N ILE A 250 -0.02 -8.57 -1.19
CA ILE A 250 -0.14 -9.95 -0.70
C ILE A 250 -1.58 -10.17 -0.27
N ILE A 251 -2.23 -11.17 -0.86
CA ILE A 251 -3.58 -11.60 -0.53
C ILE A 251 -3.56 -13.11 -0.27
N PRO A 252 -3.76 -13.55 0.98
CA PRO A 252 -3.81 -14.97 1.29
C PRO A 252 -4.90 -15.71 0.53
N LYS A 253 -4.60 -16.90 0.01
CA LYS A 253 -5.57 -17.77 -0.68
C LYS A 253 -6.73 -18.19 0.24
N THR A 254 -6.52 -18.13 1.54
CA THR A 254 -7.52 -18.47 2.55
C THR A 254 -8.46 -17.32 2.90
N LEU A 255 -8.14 -16.08 2.50
CA LEU A 255 -8.94 -14.90 2.81
C LEU A 255 -10.27 -14.93 2.07
N LYS A 256 -11.35 -15.14 2.82
CA LYS A 256 -12.70 -15.30 2.29
C LYS A 256 -13.69 -14.37 2.96
N ARG A 257 -14.58 -13.74 2.17
CA ARG A 257 -15.70 -12.93 2.67
C ARG A 257 -16.98 -13.28 1.93
N LYS A 258 -18.06 -13.51 2.68
CA LYS A 258 -19.40 -13.85 2.12
C LYS A 258 -19.35 -14.93 1.03
N GLY A 259 -18.51 -15.94 1.20
CA GLY A 259 -18.39 -17.05 0.26
C GLY A 259 -17.38 -16.86 -0.87
N MET A 260 -16.83 -15.68 -1.08
CA MET A 260 -15.88 -15.36 -2.15
C MET A 260 -14.44 -15.26 -1.60
N TYR A 261 -13.47 -15.82 -2.33
CA TYR A 261 -12.05 -15.70 -2.04
C TYR A 261 -11.51 -14.40 -2.65
N LEU A 262 -10.95 -13.53 -1.83
CA LEU A 262 -10.44 -12.24 -2.29
C LEU A 262 -9.21 -12.39 -3.18
N ASN A 263 -8.40 -13.43 -2.96
CA ASN A 263 -7.29 -13.76 -3.85
C ASN A 263 -7.78 -14.05 -5.27
N ASP A 264 -8.79 -14.92 -5.46
CA ASP A 264 -9.34 -15.23 -6.78
C ASP A 264 -9.93 -13.98 -7.46
N MET A 265 -10.60 -13.12 -6.67
CA MET A 265 -11.14 -11.85 -7.17
C MET A 265 -10.01 -10.93 -7.64
N TRP A 266 -8.90 -10.87 -6.88
CA TRP A 266 -7.74 -10.04 -7.23
C TRP A 266 -7.03 -10.56 -8.48
N VAL A 267 -6.83 -11.88 -8.60
CA VAL A 267 -6.35 -12.51 -9.85
C VAL A 267 -7.21 -12.05 -11.03
N ARG A 268 -8.53 -12.10 -10.90
CA ARG A 268 -9.45 -11.68 -11.97
C ARG A 268 -9.35 -10.19 -12.26
N ASN A 269 -9.21 -9.34 -11.24
CA ASN A 269 -9.00 -7.90 -11.39
C ASN A 269 -7.71 -7.63 -12.18
N ARG A 270 -6.58 -8.22 -11.75
CA ARG A 270 -5.27 -8.06 -12.40
C ARG A 270 -5.30 -8.53 -13.86
N THR A 271 -5.79 -9.71 -14.13
CA THR A 271 -5.90 -10.27 -15.51
C THR A 271 -6.85 -9.48 -16.42
N THR A 272 -7.74 -8.67 -15.86
CA THR A 272 -8.66 -7.83 -16.62
C THR A 272 -8.09 -6.43 -16.87
N LYS A 273 -7.38 -5.84 -15.90
CA LYS A 273 -6.99 -4.43 -15.91
C LYS A 273 -5.51 -4.19 -16.21
N THR A 274 -4.66 -5.19 -16.05
CA THR A 274 -3.22 -5.04 -16.24
C THR A 274 -2.70 -5.93 -17.35
N ASN A 275 -1.62 -5.51 -17.99
CA ASN A 275 -0.94 -6.26 -19.04
C ASN A 275 0.39 -6.87 -18.54
N GLY A 276 0.47 -7.19 -17.26
CA GLY A 276 1.70 -7.63 -16.62
C GLY A 276 2.67 -6.47 -16.33
N VAL A 277 3.39 -6.58 -15.23
CA VAL A 277 4.46 -5.64 -14.86
C VAL A 277 5.78 -6.39 -14.98
N SER A 278 6.61 -5.96 -15.91
CA SER A 278 7.92 -6.55 -16.20
C SER A 278 9.02 -5.66 -15.65
N TYR A 279 9.45 -5.90 -14.44
CA TYR A 279 10.66 -5.26 -13.93
C TYR A 279 11.56 -6.27 -13.22
#